data_988a53e74ec7e28aa82506efdef5d42e
#
_entry.id   988a53e74ec7e28aa82506efdef5d42e
#
_cell.length_a   1.000
_cell.length_b   1.000
_cell.length_c   1.000
_cell.angle_alpha   90.00
_cell.angle_beta   90.00
_cell.angle_gamma   90.00
#
_symmetry.space_group_name_H-M   'P 1'
#
loop_
_entity.id
_entity.type
_entity.pdbx_description
1 polymer ?
#
loop_
_entity_poly.entity_id
_entity_poly.type
_entity_poly.pdbx_seq_one_letter_code
_entity_poly.pdbx_strand_id
1 'polypeptide(L)'
;MGCRGGSAARVAPGKQYGRPFGARQTAARLGRSTTGEHRAMAKVAFIGLGVMGYPMAGHLRAKGHEVRVYNRTPTRAAQWVAEHGGSAAPTPREAAAGAEFVMCCVGNDDDLRSVVLGPDGAFAGMQPGSVFVDHTTASAAVARELAVQAAERELGFLDAPVSGGQAGAENGVLTVMVGGEEAFYRRAEPLIGAYARMQRLMGHSGAGQLTKMVNQICIGGLVQGLSEALHFAQCAGLDGEAVVGVISKGAAQSWQMENRHKSMLEGRFDFGFAVDWMRKDFAIVLDEARRNGAQLPVTALVDQFYAEVQAAGGGRWDTSSLITRLKPRD
;
A
#
# COMPACT_ATOMS: atom_id res chain seq x y z
N MET A 1 -41.18 41.76 44.11
CA MET A 1 -40.67 42.93 43.37
C MET A 1 -39.54 42.50 42.46
N GLY A 2 -39.71 42.65 41.14
CA GLY A 2 -38.68 42.82 40.17
C GLY A 2 -38.25 41.58 39.36
N CYS A 3 -39.11 41.05 38.46
CA CYS A 3 -38.68 40.24 37.29
C CYS A 3 -37.98 41.14 36.28
N ARG A 4 -36.79 40.72 35.76
CA ARG A 4 -36.23 41.11 34.47
C ARG A 4 -35.75 39.80 33.82
N GLY A 5 -36.33 39.34 32.82
CA GLY A 5 -36.42 39.68 31.42
C GLY A 5 -35.13 39.17 30.69
N GLY A 6 -35.00 37.82 30.41
CA GLY A 6 -33.96 37.24 29.60
C GLY A 6 -34.31 37.30 28.08
N SER A 7 -33.50 37.96 27.28
CA SER A 7 -33.59 38.11 25.85
C SER A 7 -33.37 36.76 25.14
N ALA A 8 -34.35 36.34 24.33
CA ALA A 8 -34.25 35.20 23.43
C ALA A 8 -33.46 35.61 22.17
N ALA A 9 -32.31 35.00 21.97
CA ALA A 9 -31.55 35.13 20.74
C ALA A 9 -32.27 34.43 19.57
N ARG A 10 -32.60 35.19 18.52
CA ARG A 10 -33.20 34.68 17.26
C ARG A 10 -32.13 33.91 16.50
N VAL A 11 -32.44 32.65 16.22
CA VAL A 11 -31.69 31.82 15.26
C VAL A 11 -32.03 32.28 13.84
N ALA A 12 -31.03 32.64 13.03
CA ALA A 12 -31.18 33.00 11.64
C ALA A 12 -31.43 31.75 10.79
N PRO A 13 -32.25 31.82 9.71
CA PRO A 13 -32.57 30.68 8.86
C PRO A 13 -31.39 30.26 7.99
N GLY A 14 -31.21 28.93 7.85
CA GLY A 14 -30.12 28.27 7.13
C GLY A 14 -30.03 28.64 5.65
N LYS A 15 -28.81 28.71 5.18
CA LYS A 15 -28.47 28.83 3.76
C LYS A 15 -28.84 27.54 3.02
N GLN A 16 -29.72 27.64 2.04
CA GLN A 16 -30.02 26.58 1.09
C GLN A 16 -28.78 26.27 0.25
N TYR A 17 -28.35 25.02 0.25
CA TYR A 17 -27.33 24.52 -0.68
C TYR A 17 -27.91 24.45 -2.09
N GLY A 18 -27.14 25.02 -3.02
CA GLY A 18 -27.54 25.27 -4.39
C GLY A 18 -27.80 24.03 -5.24
N ARG A 19 -28.50 24.29 -6.31
CA ARG A 19 -29.04 23.41 -7.35
C ARG A 19 -27.98 22.54 -8.03
N PRO A 20 -28.37 21.36 -8.58
CA PRO A 20 -27.44 20.51 -9.34
C PRO A 20 -27.06 21.16 -10.67
N PHE A 21 -25.77 21.11 -10.99
CA PHE A 21 -25.23 21.52 -12.29
C PHE A 21 -25.76 20.61 -13.37
N GLY A 22 -26.49 21.17 -14.30
CA GLY A 22 -26.95 20.50 -15.51
C GLY A 22 -25.76 20.13 -16.41
N ALA A 23 -25.54 18.84 -16.60
CA ALA A 23 -24.61 18.32 -17.58
C ALA A 23 -25.14 18.54 -19.00
N ARG A 24 -24.60 19.49 -19.75
CA ARG A 24 -24.71 19.51 -21.21
C ARG A 24 -23.72 18.48 -21.76
N GLN A 25 -24.27 17.36 -22.25
CA GLN A 25 -23.52 16.41 -23.05
C GLN A 25 -23.27 17.04 -24.44
N THR A 26 -22.04 17.51 -24.66
CA THR A 26 -21.52 17.69 -26.03
C THR A 26 -20.79 16.38 -26.37
N ALA A 27 -21.42 15.58 -27.20
CA ALA A 27 -20.84 14.41 -27.82
C ALA A 27 -19.73 14.85 -28.80
N ALA A 28 -18.51 15.00 -28.34
CA ALA A 28 -17.34 15.04 -29.20
C ALA A 28 -17.05 13.62 -29.67
N ARG A 29 -17.25 13.36 -30.97
CA ARG A 29 -16.77 12.15 -31.64
C ARG A 29 -15.24 12.12 -31.51
N LEU A 30 -14.73 11.39 -30.52
CA LEU A 30 -13.33 11.02 -30.45
C LEU A 30 -13.08 9.97 -31.55
N GLY A 31 -12.40 10.40 -32.63
CA GLY A 31 -11.87 9.52 -33.63
C GLY A 31 -10.99 8.46 -32.94
N ARG A 32 -11.26 7.19 -33.22
CA ARG A 32 -10.36 6.09 -32.89
C ARG A 32 -9.04 6.32 -33.64
N SER A 33 -8.07 6.89 -32.97
CA SER A 33 -6.68 6.82 -33.40
C SER A 33 -6.21 5.38 -33.15
N THR A 34 -6.19 4.60 -34.21
CA THR A 34 -5.49 3.30 -34.26
C THR A 34 -4.03 3.53 -34.60
N THR A 35 -3.31 4.25 -33.77
CA THR A 35 -1.86 4.18 -33.73
C THR A 35 -1.52 3.29 -32.56
N GLY A 36 -1.15 2.04 -32.82
CA GLY A 36 -0.45 1.21 -31.85
C GLY A 36 0.85 1.92 -31.49
N GLU A 37 0.84 2.70 -30.40
CA GLU A 37 2.08 3.15 -29.78
C GLU A 37 2.83 1.88 -29.36
N HIS A 38 3.86 1.53 -30.10
CA HIS A 38 4.89 0.61 -29.66
C HIS A 38 5.46 1.23 -28.36
N ARG A 39 4.93 0.80 -27.23
CA ARG A 39 5.42 1.19 -25.92
C ARG A 39 6.89 0.78 -25.87
N ALA A 40 7.80 1.75 -25.83
CA ALA A 40 9.23 1.51 -25.87
C ALA A 40 9.62 0.51 -24.77
N MET A 41 10.35 -0.52 -25.14
CA MET A 41 10.89 -1.53 -24.22
C MET A 41 11.91 -0.83 -23.31
N ALA A 42 11.65 -0.81 -22.00
CA ALA A 42 12.55 -0.25 -21.00
C ALA A 42 13.41 -1.35 -20.37
N LYS A 43 14.62 -0.99 -19.95
CA LYS A 43 15.48 -1.82 -19.11
C LYS A 43 15.15 -1.55 -17.65
N VAL A 44 14.67 -2.58 -16.94
CA VAL A 44 14.18 -2.50 -15.57
C VAL A 44 14.96 -3.47 -14.68
N ALA A 45 15.46 -2.97 -13.54
CA ALA A 45 15.87 -3.82 -12.45
C ALA A 45 14.72 -4.00 -11.47
N PHE A 46 14.56 -5.18 -10.86
CA PHE A 46 13.63 -5.40 -9.75
C PHE A 46 14.35 -6.03 -8.56
N ILE A 47 14.38 -5.31 -7.44
CA ILE A 47 15.08 -5.68 -6.20
C ILE A 47 14.05 -6.12 -5.15
N GLY A 48 14.18 -7.38 -4.69
CA GLY A 48 13.26 -7.96 -3.72
C GLY A 48 12.09 -8.71 -4.36
N LEU A 49 12.19 -10.04 -4.32
CA LEU A 49 11.20 -10.98 -4.90
C LEU A 49 10.39 -11.66 -3.79
N GLY A 50 9.93 -10.88 -2.83
CA GLY A 50 8.98 -11.33 -1.83
C GLY A 50 7.60 -11.62 -2.43
N VAL A 51 6.60 -11.77 -1.56
CA VAL A 51 5.20 -12.05 -1.96
C VAL A 51 4.66 -10.98 -2.92
N MET A 52 5.08 -9.72 -2.75
CA MET A 52 4.67 -8.61 -3.60
C MET A 52 5.55 -8.44 -4.83
N GLY A 53 6.87 -8.39 -4.65
CA GLY A 53 7.81 -8.06 -5.73
C GLY A 53 7.90 -9.12 -6.81
N TYR A 54 7.72 -10.39 -6.46
CA TYR A 54 7.78 -11.50 -7.42
C TYR A 54 6.76 -11.36 -8.57
N PRO A 55 5.45 -11.22 -8.29
CA PRO A 55 4.47 -11.01 -9.35
C PRO A 55 4.59 -9.64 -10.02
N MET A 56 4.95 -8.56 -9.30
CA MET A 56 5.14 -7.24 -9.89
C MET A 56 6.23 -7.25 -10.96
N ALA A 57 7.37 -7.88 -10.69
CA ALA A 57 8.44 -8.09 -11.68
C ALA A 57 7.96 -8.94 -12.87
N GLY A 58 7.15 -9.98 -12.62
CA GLY A 58 6.54 -10.82 -13.66
C GLY A 58 5.64 -10.02 -14.60
N HIS A 59 4.81 -9.11 -14.07
CA HIS A 59 3.97 -8.23 -14.89
C HIS A 59 4.79 -7.30 -15.80
N LEU A 60 5.90 -6.75 -15.31
CA LEU A 60 6.81 -5.95 -16.16
C LEU A 60 7.37 -6.78 -17.30
N ARG A 61 7.81 -8.01 -17.01
CA ARG A 61 8.30 -8.94 -18.04
C ARG A 61 7.24 -9.30 -19.06
N ALA A 62 6.01 -9.59 -18.61
CA ALA A 62 4.86 -9.89 -19.47
C ALA A 62 4.44 -8.70 -20.37
N LYS A 63 4.73 -7.46 -19.95
CA LYS A 63 4.55 -6.26 -20.78
C LYS A 63 5.68 -6.00 -21.78
N GLY A 64 6.68 -6.89 -21.85
CA GLY A 64 7.76 -6.85 -22.84
C GLY A 64 8.99 -6.06 -22.43
N HIS A 65 9.09 -5.62 -21.16
CA HIS A 65 10.29 -4.96 -20.66
C HIS A 65 11.45 -5.96 -20.48
N GLU A 66 12.70 -5.47 -20.61
CA GLU A 66 13.89 -6.22 -20.22
C GLU A 66 14.03 -6.15 -18.70
N VAL A 67 13.83 -7.28 -17.99
CA VAL A 67 13.83 -7.30 -16.53
C VAL A 67 15.00 -8.09 -16.00
N ARG A 68 15.80 -7.46 -15.12
CA ARG A 68 16.87 -8.10 -14.35
C ARG A 68 16.51 -8.04 -12.87
N VAL A 69 16.53 -9.18 -12.19
CA VAL A 69 16.09 -9.28 -10.80
C VAL A 69 17.25 -9.51 -9.83
N TYR A 70 17.04 -9.05 -8.60
CA TYR A 70 17.87 -9.40 -7.46
C TYR A 70 17.01 -9.81 -6.27
N ASN A 71 17.44 -10.84 -5.55
CA ASN A 71 16.87 -11.19 -4.25
C ASN A 71 17.95 -11.70 -3.32
N ARG A 72 17.86 -11.33 -2.01
CA ARG A 72 18.80 -11.79 -0.97
C ARG A 72 18.96 -13.32 -0.93
N THR A 73 17.90 -14.07 -1.23
CA THR A 73 17.93 -15.52 -1.41
C THR A 73 18.06 -15.83 -2.91
N PRO A 74 19.25 -16.27 -3.40
CA PRO A 74 19.51 -16.44 -4.82
C PRO A 74 18.58 -17.45 -5.52
N THR A 75 18.17 -18.50 -4.80
CA THR A 75 17.26 -19.52 -5.35
C THR A 75 15.90 -18.92 -5.75
N ARG A 76 15.45 -17.87 -5.07
CA ARG A 76 14.21 -17.16 -5.39
C ARG A 76 14.34 -16.39 -6.71
N ALA A 77 15.48 -15.78 -6.97
CA ALA A 77 15.78 -15.10 -8.24
C ALA A 77 15.90 -16.11 -9.38
N ALA A 78 16.56 -17.24 -9.16
CA ALA A 78 16.67 -18.31 -10.15
C ALA A 78 15.30 -18.90 -10.51
N GLN A 79 14.42 -19.11 -9.52
CA GLN A 79 13.05 -19.55 -9.75
C GLN A 79 12.27 -18.54 -10.60
N TRP A 80 12.36 -17.25 -10.29
CA TRP A 80 11.71 -16.20 -11.05
C TRP A 80 12.16 -16.19 -12.52
N VAL A 81 13.47 -16.31 -12.77
CA VAL A 81 14.02 -16.36 -14.13
C VAL A 81 13.53 -17.59 -14.89
N ALA A 82 13.43 -18.75 -14.24
CA ALA A 82 12.91 -19.96 -14.86
C ALA A 82 11.44 -19.81 -15.26
N GLU A 83 10.64 -19.11 -14.47
CA GLU A 83 9.19 -18.93 -14.68
C GLU A 83 8.88 -17.81 -15.69
N HIS A 84 9.56 -16.67 -15.58
CA HIS A 84 9.21 -15.45 -16.33
C HIS A 84 10.22 -15.08 -17.43
N GLY A 85 11.39 -15.72 -17.44
CA GLY A 85 12.53 -15.29 -18.27
C GLY A 85 13.23 -14.05 -17.68
N GLY A 86 14.02 -13.36 -18.50
CA GLY A 86 14.86 -12.25 -18.02
C GLY A 86 16.20 -12.74 -17.48
N SER A 87 16.77 -12.03 -16.52
CA SER A 87 18.06 -12.38 -15.90
C SER A 87 18.09 -12.06 -14.41
N ALA A 88 19.02 -12.68 -13.68
CA ALA A 88 19.28 -12.39 -12.27
C ALA A 88 20.70 -11.84 -12.09
N ALA A 89 20.89 -11.05 -11.05
CA ALA A 89 22.21 -10.53 -10.65
C ALA A 89 22.52 -10.92 -9.19
N PRO A 90 23.82 -11.06 -8.82
CA PRO A 90 24.22 -11.44 -7.47
C PRO A 90 24.15 -10.30 -6.45
N THR A 91 24.13 -9.03 -6.92
CA THR A 91 24.03 -7.85 -6.07
C THR A 91 23.00 -6.86 -6.59
N PRO A 92 22.42 -5.97 -5.73
CA PRO A 92 21.58 -4.87 -6.17
C PRO A 92 22.28 -3.95 -7.18
N ARG A 93 23.57 -3.68 -6.98
CA ARG A 93 24.43 -2.89 -7.89
C ARG A 93 24.44 -3.48 -9.29
N GLU A 94 24.72 -4.78 -9.40
CA GLU A 94 24.76 -5.45 -10.71
C GLU A 94 23.38 -5.55 -11.36
N ALA A 95 22.34 -5.72 -10.54
CA ALA A 95 20.96 -5.67 -11.06
C ALA A 95 20.64 -4.31 -11.68
N ALA A 96 21.03 -3.23 -11.01
CA ALA A 96 20.77 -1.85 -11.42
C ALA A 96 21.64 -1.37 -12.59
N ALA A 97 22.77 -2.06 -12.89
CA ALA A 97 23.70 -1.64 -13.92
C ALA A 97 23.05 -1.58 -15.32
N GLY A 98 22.99 -0.37 -15.88
CA GLY A 98 22.38 -0.10 -17.20
C GLY A 98 20.85 -0.11 -17.21
N ALA A 99 20.19 -0.21 -16.05
CA ALA A 99 18.74 -0.08 -15.94
C ALA A 99 18.32 1.40 -16.02
N GLU A 100 17.23 1.68 -16.75
CA GLU A 100 16.59 2.97 -16.81
C GLU A 100 15.71 3.20 -15.56
N PHE A 101 15.15 2.11 -15.05
CA PHE A 101 14.31 2.10 -13.84
C PHE A 101 14.74 0.96 -12.93
N VAL A 102 14.81 1.27 -11.63
CA VAL A 102 15.08 0.28 -10.59
C VAL A 102 13.87 0.26 -9.66
N MET A 103 13.11 -0.83 -9.69
CA MET A 103 11.98 -1.07 -8.80
C MET A 103 12.48 -1.83 -7.56
N CYS A 104 12.00 -1.47 -6.38
CA CYS A 104 12.38 -2.12 -5.13
C CYS A 104 11.15 -2.45 -4.30
N CYS A 105 11.13 -3.64 -3.68
CA CYS A 105 10.10 -4.02 -2.70
C CYS A 105 10.70 -4.98 -1.67
N VAL A 106 11.10 -4.44 -0.51
CA VAL A 106 11.76 -5.18 0.58
C VAL A 106 10.98 -5.07 1.90
N GLY A 107 11.57 -5.40 3.04
CA GLY A 107 10.85 -5.59 4.30
C GLY A 107 10.58 -4.31 5.10
N ASN A 108 11.59 -3.46 5.26
CA ASN A 108 11.60 -2.31 6.17
C ASN A 108 12.66 -1.28 5.77
N ASP A 109 12.84 -0.24 6.61
CA ASP A 109 13.82 0.84 6.40
C ASP A 109 15.26 0.32 6.30
N ASP A 110 15.65 -0.63 7.16
CA ASP A 110 17.02 -1.16 7.19
C ASP A 110 17.30 -2.07 5.99
N ASP A 111 16.35 -2.92 5.63
CA ASP A 111 16.43 -3.71 4.40
C ASP A 111 16.56 -2.79 3.17
N LEU A 112 15.78 -1.69 3.15
CA LEU A 112 15.82 -0.71 2.05
C LEU A 112 17.19 -0.03 1.96
N ARG A 113 17.72 0.49 3.07
CA ARG A 113 19.07 1.07 3.08
C ARG A 113 20.12 0.06 2.63
N SER A 114 20.02 -1.19 3.07
CA SER A 114 20.99 -2.24 2.75
C SER A 114 21.08 -2.58 1.27
N VAL A 115 19.96 -2.50 0.54
CA VAL A 115 19.93 -2.81 -0.90
C VAL A 115 20.12 -1.57 -1.78
N VAL A 116 19.98 -0.36 -1.22
CA VAL A 116 20.11 0.90 -1.96
C VAL A 116 21.49 1.51 -1.81
N LEU A 117 22.01 1.55 -0.57
CA LEU A 117 23.25 2.24 -0.21
C LEU A 117 24.44 1.27 -0.13
N GLY A 118 25.63 1.83 -0.05
CA GLY A 118 26.88 1.06 0.05
C GLY A 118 27.44 0.62 -1.31
N PRO A 119 28.59 -0.09 -1.29
CA PRO A 119 29.31 -0.42 -2.52
C PRO A 119 28.58 -1.41 -3.44
N ASP A 120 27.74 -2.29 -2.88
CA ASP A 120 26.94 -3.26 -3.61
C ASP A 120 25.44 -2.84 -3.72
N GLY A 121 25.12 -1.64 -3.23
CA GLY A 121 23.78 -1.06 -3.29
C GLY A 121 23.40 -0.60 -4.71
N ALA A 122 22.09 -0.50 -4.94
CA ALA A 122 21.54 -0.15 -6.26
C ALA A 122 22.06 1.19 -6.77
N PHE A 123 22.16 2.21 -5.91
CA PHE A 123 22.63 3.53 -6.33
C PHE A 123 24.06 3.53 -6.89
N ALA A 124 24.92 2.62 -6.43
CA ALA A 124 26.27 2.46 -6.97
C ALA A 124 26.30 1.87 -8.39
N GLY A 125 25.22 1.21 -8.81
CA GLY A 125 25.10 0.62 -10.16
C GLY A 125 24.28 1.48 -11.13
N MET A 126 23.48 2.41 -10.64
CA MET A 126 22.61 3.27 -11.45
C MET A 126 23.39 4.34 -12.20
N GLN A 127 22.88 4.73 -13.36
CA GLN A 127 23.44 5.82 -14.17
C GLN A 127 22.64 7.13 -13.93
N PRO A 128 23.30 8.30 -14.03
CA PRO A 128 22.60 9.59 -14.00
C PRO A 128 21.37 9.60 -14.92
N GLY A 129 20.29 10.18 -14.43
CA GLY A 129 19.01 10.23 -15.13
C GLY A 129 18.12 8.98 -15.00
N SER A 130 18.60 7.86 -14.45
CA SER A 130 17.74 6.71 -14.13
C SER A 130 16.85 6.97 -12.90
N VAL A 131 15.78 6.20 -12.72
CA VAL A 131 14.78 6.42 -11.68
C VAL A 131 14.69 5.20 -10.76
N PHE A 132 14.84 5.44 -9.45
CA PHE A 132 14.55 4.44 -8.41
C PHE A 132 13.11 4.58 -7.92
N VAL A 133 12.37 3.48 -7.87
CA VAL A 133 10.96 3.42 -7.43
C VAL A 133 10.86 2.42 -6.28
N ASP A 134 10.62 2.93 -5.08
CA ASP A 134 10.51 2.12 -3.87
C ASP A 134 9.05 1.78 -3.54
N HIS A 135 8.70 0.52 -3.65
CA HIS A 135 7.38 -0.02 -3.27
C HIS A 135 7.33 -0.55 -1.82
N THR A 136 8.43 -0.49 -1.10
CA THR A 136 8.49 -0.91 0.30
C THR A 136 7.55 -0.04 1.15
N THR A 137 6.81 -0.62 2.07
CA THR A 137 6.18 0.15 3.14
C THR A 137 7.25 0.45 4.19
N ALA A 138 7.74 1.68 4.15
CA ALA A 138 8.85 2.22 4.95
C ALA A 138 8.48 3.56 5.60
N SER A 139 9.38 4.15 6.37
CA SER A 139 9.15 5.48 6.94
C SER A 139 9.23 6.59 5.88
N ALA A 140 8.48 7.68 6.06
CA ALA A 140 8.66 8.88 5.25
C ALA A 140 10.03 9.52 5.45
N ALA A 141 10.70 9.23 6.58
CA ALA A 141 12.04 9.70 6.88
C ALA A 141 13.06 9.02 5.95
N VAL A 142 13.04 7.70 5.81
CA VAL A 142 13.95 6.98 4.90
C VAL A 142 13.68 7.34 3.44
N ALA A 143 12.41 7.55 3.05
CA ALA A 143 12.09 7.99 1.70
C ALA A 143 12.74 9.36 1.38
N ARG A 144 12.68 10.31 2.31
CA ARG A 144 13.33 11.62 2.16
C ARG A 144 14.87 11.52 2.18
N GLU A 145 15.43 10.69 3.06
CA GLU A 145 16.86 10.39 3.12
C GLU A 145 17.38 9.89 1.77
N LEU A 146 16.70 8.87 1.21
CA LEU A 146 17.10 8.28 -0.06
C LEU A 146 16.87 9.20 -1.26
N ALA A 147 15.85 10.06 -1.21
CA ALA A 147 15.62 11.07 -2.23
C ALA A 147 16.78 12.07 -2.31
N VAL A 148 17.34 12.52 -1.16
CA VAL A 148 18.52 13.37 -1.10
C VAL A 148 19.75 12.64 -1.68
N GLN A 149 19.97 11.40 -1.25
CA GLN A 149 21.09 10.58 -1.74
C GLN A 149 21.01 10.28 -3.24
N ALA A 150 19.79 10.15 -3.78
CA ALA A 150 19.54 10.00 -5.22
C ALA A 150 19.89 11.28 -5.98
N ALA A 151 19.44 12.44 -5.49
CA ALA A 151 19.68 13.74 -6.11
C ALA A 151 21.19 14.07 -6.20
N GLU A 152 21.97 13.73 -5.17
CA GLU A 152 23.44 13.88 -5.18
C GLU A 152 24.12 13.08 -6.30
N ARG A 153 23.44 12.08 -6.86
CA ARG A 153 23.91 11.18 -7.92
C ARG A 153 23.18 11.41 -9.26
N GLU A 154 22.45 12.51 -9.35
CA GLU A 154 21.61 12.84 -10.51
C GLU A 154 20.58 11.74 -10.86
N LEU A 155 20.09 11.02 -9.84
CA LEU A 155 19.05 9.99 -9.96
C LEU A 155 17.67 10.54 -9.60
N GLY A 156 16.63 10.01 -10.24
CA GLY A 156 15.27 10.19 -9.79
C GLY A 156 14.93 9.22 -8.64
N PHE A 157 14.10 9.68 -7.69
CA PHE A 157 13.59 8.84 -6.60
C PHE A 157 12.08 9.02 -6.44
N LEU A 158 11.37 7.89 -6.30
CA LEU A 158 9.94 7.85 -6.00
C LEU A 158 9.70 6.85 -4.86
N ASP A 159 9.03 7.28 -3.80
CA ASP A 159 8.42 6.39 -2.83
C ASP A 159 7.01 6.03 -3.30
N ALA A 160 6.76 4.76 -3.52
CA ALA A 160 5.58 4.27 -4.22
C ALA A 160 4.97 3.03 -3.54
N PRO A 161 4.71 3.06 -2.20
CA PRO A 161 4.12 1.94 -1.51
C PRO A 161 2.76 1.54 -2.08
N VAL A 162 2.41 0.28 -1.89
CA VAL A 162 1.27 -0.37 -2.54
C VAL A 162 0.21 -0.83 -1.55
N SER A 163 -1.03 -0.95 -2.03
CA SER A 163 -2.15 -1.57 -1.34
C SER A 163 -2.87 -2.54 -2.28
N GLY A 164 -3.41 -3.64 -1.73
CA GLY A 164 -4.10 -4.69 -2.48
C GLY A 164 -3.66 -6.10 -2.08
N GLY A 165 -2.61 -6.23 -1.25
CA GLY A 165 -2.06 -7.49 -0.77
C GLY A 165 -1.55 -8.40 -1.88
N GLN A 166 -1.28 -9.67 -1.54
CA GLN A 166 -0.77 -10.68 -2.47
C GLN A 166 -1.67 -10.84 -3.70
N ALA A 167 -2.96 -11.00 -3.50
CA ALA A 167 -3.91 -11.16 -4.60
C ALA A 167 -3.93 -9.95 -5.56
N GLY A 168 -3.80 -8.73 -5.02
CA GLY A 168 -3.68 -7.52 -5.83
C GLY A 168 -2.41 -7.49 -6.66
N ALA A 169 -1.30 -7.96 -6.13
CA ALA A 169 -0.02 -8.06 -6.83
C ALA A 169 -0.06 -9.13 -7.93
N GLU A 170 -0.57 -10.34 -7.62
CA GLU A 170 -0.71 -11.45 -8.57
C GLU A 170 -1.63 -11.10 -9.75
N ASN A 171 -2.74 -10.41 -9.48
CA ASN A 171 -3.70 -10.01 -10.51
C ASN A 171 -3.34 -8.69 -11.23
N GLY A 172 -2.26 -8.00 -10.87
CA GLY A 172 -1.86 -6.73 -11.49
C GLY A 172 -2.85 -5.58 -11.23
N VAL A 173 -3.51 -5.58 -10.07
CA VAL A 173 -4.58 -4.60 -9.72
C VAL A 173 -4.28 -3.83 -8.44
N LEU A 174 -3.00 -3.57 -8.16
CA LEU A 174 -2.57 -2.80 -7.00
C LEU A 174 -3.05 -1.35 -7.06
N THR A 175 -3.17 -0.73 -5.90
CA THR A 175 -3.24 0.73 -5.75
C THR A 175 -1.87 1.22 -5.29
N VAL A 176 -1.29 2.20 -5.99
CA VAL A 176 0.06 2.74 -5.74
C VAL A 176 -0.03 4.21 -5.37
N MET A 177 0.56 4.57 -4.23
CA MET A 177 0.58 5.94 -3.69
C MET A 177 1.99 6.48 -3.90
N VAL A 178 2.15 7.45 -4.81
CA VAL A 178 3.48 7.89 -5.22
C VAL A 178 3.86 9.23 -4.59
N GLY A 179 5.07 9.31 -4.03
CA GLY A 179 5.72 10.55 -3.60
C GLY A 179 6.99 10.78 -4.40
N GLY A 180 7.27 12.04 -4.74
CA GLY A 180 8.46 12.43 -5.49
C GLY A 180 8.20 13.56 -6.47
N GLU A 181 9.11 13.75 -7.44
CA GLU A 181 8.96 14.77 -8.47
C GLU A 181 8.08 14.28 -9.63
N GLU A 182 7.24 15.17 -10.15
CA GLU A 182 6.31 14.85 -11.24
C GLU A 182 7.04 14.37 -12.50
N ALA A 183 8.20 14.91 -12.81
CA ALA A 183 8.97 14.52 -13.98
C ALA A 183 9.39 13.03 -13.95
N PHE A 184 9.82 12.54 -12.78
CA PHE A 184 10.16 11.14 -12.58
C PHE A 184 8.92 10.25 -12.55
N TYR A 185 7.83 10.71 -11.91
CA TYR A 185 6.57 9.99 -11.89
C TYR A 185 6.02 9.76 -13.30
N ARG A 186 5.98 10.81 -14.14
CA ARG A 186 5.51 10.69 -15.54
C ARG A 186 6.28 9.63 -16.34
N ARG A 187 7.58 9.50 -16.09
CA ARG A 187 8.41 8.49 -16.72
C ARG A 187 8.14 7.07 -16.19
N ALA A 188 7.92 6.93 -14.87
CA ALA A 188 7.66 5.65 -14.22
C ALA A 188 6.19 5.19 -14.34
N GLU A 189 5.24 6.10 -14.55
CA GLU A 189 3.80 5.84 -14.60
C GLU A 189 3.41 4.68 -15.53
N PRO A 190 3.96 4.57 -16.75
CA PRO A 190 3.67 3.45 -17.65
C PRO A 190 4.12 2.09 -17.12
N LEU A 191 5.23 2.04 -16.38
CA LEU A 191 5.78 0.80 -15.81
C LEU A 191 4.97 0.39 -14.57
N ILE A 192 4.67 1.32 -13.67
CA ILE A 192 3.81 1.10 -12.51
C ILE A 192 2.43 0.60 -12.95
N GLY A 193 1.91 1.12 -14.07
CA GLY A 193 0.67 0.69 -14.68
C GLY A 193 0.66 -0.77 -15.19
N ALA A 194 1.81 -1.47 -15.20
CA ALA A 194 1.85 -2.89 -15.54
C ALA A 194 1.22 -3.77 -14.47
N TYR A 195 1.23 -3.34 -13.21
CA TYR A 195 0.73 -4.07 -12.04
C TYR A 195 -0.22 -3.25 -11.15
N ALA A 196 -0.61 -2.05 -11.57
CA ALA A 196 -1.51 -1.17 -10.83
C ALA A 196 -2.78 -0.86 -11.62
N ARG A 197 -3.94 -0.99 -10.97
CA ARG A 197 -5.21 -0.46 -11.48
C ARG A 197 -5.40 1.01 -11.17
N MET A 198 -4.71 1.53 -10.15
CA MET A 198 -4.76 2.92 -9.72
C MET A 198 -3.39 3.34 -9.20
N GLN A 199 -2.90 4.48 -9.67
CA GLN A 199 -1.70 5.11 -9.15
C GLN A 199 -1.87 6.62 -9.17
N ARG A 200 -1.25 7.30 -8.21
CA ARG A 200 -1.32 8.76 -8.16
C ARG A 200 -0.13 9.35 -7.44
N LEU A 201 0.38 10.45 -8.01
CA LEU A 201 1.34 11.31 -7.32
C LEU A 201 0.62 12.08 -6.21
N MET A 202 1.09 11.91 -4.98
CA MET A 202 0.48 12.48 -3.76
C MET A 202 1.20 13.73 -3.26
N GLY A 203 2.41 14.00 -3.75
CA GLY A 203 3.25 15.14 -3.36
C GLY A 203 4.73 14.81 -3.48
N HIS A 204 5.57 15.58 -2.78
CA HIS A 204 7.02 15.37 -2.74
C HIS A 204 7.40 14.05 -2.05
N SER A 205 8.69 13.71 -2.08
CA SER A 205 9.23 12.48 -1.48
C SER A 205 8.79 12.31 -0.02
N GLY A 206 8.31 11.12 0.31
CA GLY A 206 7.67 10.75 1.56
C GLY A 206 6.14 10.85 1.54
N ALA A 207 5.52 11.54 0.56
CA ALA A 207 4.06 11.67 0.49
C ALA A 207 3.36 10.34 0.16
N GLY A 208 3.99 9.47 -0.61
CA GLY A 208 3.52 8.10 -0.85
C GLY A 208 3.47 7.31 0.44
N GLN A 209 4.55 7.32 1.23
CA GLN A 209 4.62 6.64 2.53
C GLN A 209 3.59 7.20 3.52
N LEU A 210 3.46 8.54 3.62
CA LEU A 210 2.43 9.16 4.47
C LEU A 210 1.01 8.74 4.05
N THR A 211 0.75 8.67 2.75
CA THR A 211 -0.54 8.19 2.23
C THR A 211 -0.77 6.70 2.57
N LYS A 212 0.29 5.89 2.50
CA LYS A 212 0.23 4.48 2.95
C LYS A 212 -0.05 4.38 4.45
N MET A 213 0.49 5.28 5.29
CA MET A 213 0.17 5.33 6.73
C MET A 213 -1.32 5.60 6.96
N VAL A 214 -1.94 6.53 6.22
CA VAL A 214 -3.39 6.77 6.27
C VAL A 214 -4.16 5.49 5.91
N ASN A 215 -3.74 4.78 4.87
CA ASN A 215 -4.35 3.50 4.50
C ASN A 215 -4.26 2.45 5.63
N GLN A 216 -3.11 2.33 6.30
CA GLN A 216 -2.92 1.35 7.38
C GLN A 216 -3.74 1.70 8.64
N ILE A 217 -3.85 2.99 8.99
CA ILE A 217 -4.74 3.47 10.06
C ILE A 217 -6.18 3.01 9.78
N CYS A 218 -6.68 3.23 8.56
CA CYS A 218 -8.03 2.81 8.17
C CYS A 218 -8.21 1.29 8.27
N ILE A 219 -7.26 0.51 7.72
CA ILE A 219 -7.35 -0.97 7.73
C ILE A 219 -7.41 -1.50 9.16
N GLY A 220 -6.54 -1.01 10.06
CA GLY A 220 -6.54 -1.48 11.44
C GLY A 220 -7.85 -1.24 12.16
N GLY A 221 -8.40 -0.04 12.05
CA GLY A 221 -9.70 0.29 12.65
C GLY A 221 -10.85 -0.53 12.06
N LEU A 222 -10.86 -0.71 10.73
CA LEU A 222 -11.88 -1.51 10.04
C LEU A 222 -11.84 -2.98 10.44
N VAL A 223 -10.66 -3.59 10.54
CA VAL A 223 -10.52 -5.01 10.92
C VAL A 223 -10.90 -5.23 12.37
N GLN A 224 -10.54 -4.32 13.28
CA GLN A 224 -10.96 -4.40 14.67
C GLN A 224 -12.48 -4.27 14.80
N GLY A 225 -13.09 -3.27 14.15
CA GLY A 225 -14.54 -3.08 14.16
C GLY A 225 -15.29 -4.28 13.57
N LEU A 226 -14.78 -4.88 12.50
CA LEU A 226 -15.34 -6.10 11.92
C LEU A 226 -15.22 -7.30 12.88
N SER A 227 -14.09 -7.44 13.57
CA SER A 227 -13.88 -8.50 14.57
C SER A 227 -14.91 -8.41 15.69
N GLU A 228 -15.13 -7.22 16.24
CA GLU A 228 -16.12 -6.98 17.28
C GLU A 228 -17.55 -7.22 16.78
N ALA A 229 -17.87 -6.79 15.55
CA ALA A 229 -19.19 -6.96 14.95
C ALA A 229 -19.53 -8.45 14.74
N LEU A 230 -18.59 -9.25 14.23
CA LEU A 230 -18.77 -10.69 14.03
C LEU A 230 -18.87 -11.42 15.37
N HIS A 231 -18.04 -11.07 16.35
CA HIS A 231 -18.14 -11.61 17.70
C HIS A 231 -19.49 -11.27 18.36
N PHE A 232 -19.94 -10.02 18.24
CA PHE A 232 -21.27 -9.62 18.72
C PHE A 232 -22.39 -10.46 18.09
N ALA A 233 -22.31 -10.67 16.75
CA ALA A 233 -23.30 -11.49 16.05
C ALA A 233 -23.32 -12.94 16.58
N GLN A 234 -22.17 -13.54 16.83
CA GLN A 234 -22.06 -14.87 17.44
C GLN A 234 -22.68 -14.92 18.83
N CYS A 235 -22.35 -13.95 19.71
CA CYS A 235 -22.94 -13.88 21.05
C CYS A 235 -24.45 -13.63 21.04
N ALA A 236 -24.96 -12.96 20.01
CA ALA A 236 -26.40 -12.71 19.84
C ALA A 236 -27.15 -13.88 19.17
N GLY A 237 -26.45 -14.97 18.80
CA GLY A 237 -27.05 -16.12 18.12
C GLY A 237 -27.44 -15.85 16.65
N LEU A 238 -26.84 -14.83 16.03
CA LEU A 238 -27.06 -14.50 14.63
C LEU A 238 -26.13 -15.27 13.71
N ASP A 239 -26.60 -15.59 12.51
CA ASP A 239 -25.75 -16.11 11.43
C ASP A 239 -24.86 -14.98 10.90
N GLY A 240 -23.54 -15.09 11.16
CA GLY A 240 -22.57 -14.07 10.77
C GLY A 240 -22.46 -13.88 9.26
N GLU A 241 -22.62 -14.94 8.43
CA GLU A 241 -22.61 -14.79 6.97
C GLU A 241 -23.86 -14.06 6.47
N ALA A 242 -25.03 -14.39 7.02
CA ALA A 242 -26.28 -13.69 6.68
C ALA A 242 -26.22 -12.21 7.09
N VAL A 243 -25.69 -11.91 8.28
CA VAL A 243 -25.48 -10.53 8.74
C VAL A 243 -24.60 -9.76 7.75
N VAL A 244 -23.43 -10.31 7.39
CA VAL A 244 -22.53 -9.65 6.43
C VAL A 244 -23.18 -9.53 5.05
N GLY A 245 -23.94 -10.52 4.60
CA GLY A 245 -24.70 -10.50 3.35
C GLY A 245 -25.59 -9.25 3.22
N VAL A 246 -26.16 -8.80 4.33
CA VAL A 246 -27.03 -7.60 4.38
C VAL A 246 -26.19 -6.33 4.54
N ILE A 247 -25.35 -6.25 5.59
CA ILE A 247 -24.68 -4.98 5.93
C ILE A 247 -23.58 -4.58 4.93
N SER A 248 -23.03 -5.53 4.17
CA SER A 248 -22.08 -5.25 3.08
C SER A 248 -22.68 -4.45 1.93
N LYS A 249 -24.00 -4.29 1.86
CA LYS A 249 -24.70 -3.46 0.86
C LYS A 249 -25.07 -2.07 1.40
N GLY A 250 -24.74 -1.80 2.65
CA GLY A 250 -25.00 -0.55 3.34
C GLY A 250 -23.73 0.27 3.63
N ALA A 251 -23.87 1.28 4.47
CA ALA A 251 -22.81 2.23 4.81
C ALA A 251 -21.63 1.61 5.59
N ALA A 252 -21.78 0.43 6.17
CA ALA A 252 -20.72 -0.29 6.89
C ALA A 252 -19.79 -1.11 5.97
N GLN A 253 -20.05 -1.13 4.66
CA GLN A 253 -19.29 -1.90 3.70
C GLN A 253 -17.78 -1.59 3.77
N SER A 254 -16.96 -2.61 3.67
CA SER A 254 -15.52 -2.50 3.48
C SER A 254 -14.98 -3.71 2.71
N TRP A 255 -13.81 -3.54 2.09
CA TRP A 255 -13.12 -4.65 1.43
C TRP A 255 -12.84 -5.80 2.42
N GLN A 256 -12.47 -5.49 3.65
CA GLN A 256 -12.21 -6.47 4.70
C GLN A 256 -13.48 -7.27 5.05
N MET A 257 -14.61 -6.58 5.15
CA MET A 257 -15.91 -7.23 5.38
C MET A 257 -16.23 -8.24 4.26
N GLU A 258 -16.08 -7.85 2.99
CA GLU A 258 -16.41 -8.72 1.85
C GLU A 258 -15.42 -9.89 1.69
N ASN A 259 -14.13 -9.68 2.00
CA ASN A 259 -13.07 -10.64 1.68
C ASN A 259 -12.48 -11.38 2.88
N ARG A 260 -12.88 -11.05 4.11
CA ARG A 260 -12.30 -11.65 5.33
C ARG A 260 -13.33 -12.29 6.27
N HIS A 261 -14.59 -11.90 6.23
CA HIS A 261 -15.60 -12.37 7.21
C HIS A 261 -15.68 -13.91 7.29
N LYS A 262 -15.64 -14.60 6.16
CA LYS A 262 -15.72 -16.08 6.15
C LYS A 262 -14.55 -16.71 6.87
N SER A 263 -13.32 -16.34 6.50
CA SER A 263 -12.12 -16.87 7.15
C SER A 263 -12.05 -16.50 8.64
N MET A 264 -12.59 -15.34 9.03
CA MET A 264 -12.69 -14.94 10.45
C MET A 264 -13.68 -15.83 11.22
N LEU A 265 -14.83 -16.14 10.64
CA LEU A 265 -15.83 -17.03 11.24
C LEU A 265 -15.33 -18.48 11.31
N GLU A 266 -14.55 -18.91 10.33
CA GLU A 266 -13.96 -20.27 10.24
C GLU A 266 -12.65 -20.42 11.03
N GLY A 267 -12.08 -19.33 11.58
CA GLY A 267 -10.81 -19.35 12.31
C GLY A 267 -9.58 -19.64 11.43
N ARG A 268 -9.61 -19.31 10.14
CA ARG A 268 -8.52 -19.56 9.19
C ARG A 268 -7.75 -18.27 8.88
N PHE A 269 -6.42 -18.25 9.14
CA PHE A 269 -5.61 -17.04 9.04
C PHE A 269 -4.26 -17.24 8.33
N ASP A 270 -3.95 -18.43 7.80
CA ASP A 270 -2.65 -18.75 7.17
C ASP A 270 -2.55 -18.21 5.73
N PHE A 271 -2.80 -16.92 5.56
CA PHE A 271 -2.78 -16.24 4.26
C PHE A 271 -2.66 -14.70 4.46
N GLY A 272 -2.64 -13.97 3.36
CA GLY A 272 -2.87 -12.52 3.32
C GLY A 272 -1.72 -11.69 3.86
N PHE A 273 -2.02 -10.74 4.76
CA PHE A 273 -1.08 -9.76 5.29
C PHE A 273 -0.77 -10.03 6.77
N ALA A 274 0.45 -10.45 7.03
CA ALA A 274 0.86 -10.91 8.35
C ALA A 274 0.78 -9.81 9.44
N VAL A 275 0.37 -10.22 10.65
CA VAL A 275 0.36 -9.38 11.86
C VAL A 275 1.70 -8.71 12.10
N ASP A 276 2.82 -9.43 11.92
CA ASP A 276 4.18 -8.86 12.07
C ASP A 276 4.40 -7.63 11.18
N TRP A 277 3.92 -7.67 9.95
CA TRP A 277 4.03 -6.53 9.03
C TRP A 277 3.08 -5.40 9.39
N MET A 278 1.87 -5.69 9.87
CA MET A 278 0.96 -4.64 10.33
C MET A 278 1.51 -3.94 11.56
N ARG A 279 2.12 -4.66 12.50
CA ARG A 279 2.77 -4.07 13.67
C ARG A 279 3.97 -3.21 13.30
N LYS A 280 4.78 -3.65 12.33
CA LYS A 280 5.84 -2.82 11.75
C LYS A 280 5.24 -1.52 11.15
N ASP A 281 4.17 -1.63 10.38
CA ASP A 281 3.52 -0.47 9.76
C ASP A 281 2.95 0.48 10.83
N PHE A 282 2.32 -0.04 11.87
CA PHE A 282 1.82 0.77 12.99
C PHE A 282 2.93 1.43 13.81
N ALA A 283 4.08 0.78 13.98
CA ALA A 283 5.24 1.41 14.61
C ALA A 283 5.69 2.66 13.82
N ILE A 284 5.74 2.56 12.48
CA ILE A 284 6.05 3.70 11.59
C ILE A 284 4.97 4.79 11.71
N VAL A 285 3.69 4.41 11.70
CA VAL A 285 2.55 5.34 11.83
C VAL A 285 2.61 6.10 13.16
N LEU A 286 2.80 5.40 14.27
CA LEU A 286 2.81 6.01 15.61
C LEU A 286 4.06 6.88 15.83
N ASP A 287 5.20 6.51 15.22
CA ASP A 287 6.40 7.34 15.25
C ASP A 287 6.18 8.65 14.47
N GLU A 288 5.62 8.57 13.28
CA GLU A 288 5.28 9.77 12.49
C GLU A 288 4.21 10.63 13.18
N ALA A 289 3.23 10.02 13.85
CA ALA A 289 2.23 10.75 14.63
C ALA A 289 2.85 11.58 15.76
N ARG A 290 3.90 11.07 16.42
CA ARG A 290 4.66 11.84 17.42
C ARG A 290 5.36 13.06 16.82
N ARG A 291 5.81 12.95 15.55
CA ARG A 291 6.52 14.05 14.85
C ARG A 291 5.56 15.13 14.36
N ASN A 292 4.40 14.73 13.84
CA ASN A 292 3.43 15.66 13.21
C ASN A 292 2.30 16.10 14.15
N GLY A 293 2.21 15.54 15.37
CA GLY A 293 1.21 15.88 16.38
C GLY A 293 -0.16 15.20 16.18
N ALA A 294 -0.29 14.23 15.28
CA ALA A 294 -1.54 13.52 15.06
C ALA A 294 -1.91 12.67 16.30
N GLN A 295 -3.20 12.67 16.66
CA GLN A 295 -3.72 11.86 17.76
C GLN A 295 -4.36 10.59 17.21
N LEU A 296 -3.81 9.43 17.51
CA LEU A 296 -4.20 8.13 16.96
C LEU A 296 -4.55 7.11 18.07
N PRO A 297 -5.53 7.41 18.97
CA PRO A 297 -5.83 6.54 20.12
C PRO A 297 -6.30 5.15 19.67
N VAL A 298 -7.13 5.05 18.63
CA VAL A 298 -7.63 3.75 18.12
C VAL A 298 -6.48 2.94 17.52
N THR A 299 -5.62 3.55 16.71
CA THR A 299 -4.46 2.86 16.11
C THR A 299 -3.51 2.31 17.18
N ALA A 300 -3.23 3.10 18.22
CA ALA A 300 -2.38 2.70 19.34
C ALA A 300 -2.99 1.52 20.12
N LEU A 301 -4.31 1.54 20.33
CA LEU A 301 -5.01 0.44 20.99
C LEU A 301 -5.01 -0.83 20.15
N VAL A 302 -5.28 -0.72 18.85
CA VAL A 302 -5.27 -1.87 17.92
C VAL A 302 -3.86 -2.46 17.76
N ASP A 303 -2.80 -1.65 17.84
CA ASP A 303 -1.43 -2.18 17.88
C ASP A 303 -1.20 -3.07 19.11
N GLN A 304 -1.72 -2.68 20.30
CA GLN A 304 -1.65 -3.55 21.49
C GLN A 304 -2.41 -4.87 21.27
N PHE A 305 -3.56 -4.81 20.60
CA PHE A 305 -4.32 -6.00 20.27
C PHE A 305 -3.56 -6.94 19.32
N TYR A 306 -2.87 -6.41 18.32
CA TYR A 306 -1.97 -7.20 17.49
C TYR A 306 -0.77 -7.77 18.25
N ALA A 307 -0.27 -7.06 19.27
CA ALA A 307 0.78 -7.60 20.14
C ALA A 307 0.31 -8.85 20.89
N GLU A 308 -0.95 -8.87 21.36
CA GLU A 308 -1.54 -10.05 21.98
C GLU A 308 -1.66 -11.23 20.99
N VAL A 309 -2.07 -10.97 19.75
CA VAL A 309 -2.10 -12.00 18.68
C VAL A 309 -0.69 -12.55 18.42
N GLN A 310 0.33 -11.68 18.36
CA GLN A 310 1.73 -12.09 18.22
C GLN A 310 2.18 -12.98 19.38
N ALA A 311 1.89 -12.57 20.62
CA ALA A 311 2.26 -13.34 21.83
C ALA A 311 1.58 -14.72 21.86
N ALA A 312 0.41 -14.85 21.24
CA ALA A 312 -0.30 -16.13 21.06
C ALA A 312 0.23 -16.99 19.88
N GLY A 313 1.36 -16.57 19.25
CA GLY A 313 1.96 -17.30 18.12
C GLY A 313 1.43 -16.87 16.73
N GLY A 314 0.54 -15.89 16.66
CA GLY A 314 -0.12 -15.46 15.43
C GLY A 314 0.65 -14.41 14.60
N GLY A 315 1.95 -14.24 14.81
CA GLY A 315 2.74 -13.21 14.10
C GLY A 315 2.68 -13.33 12.56
N ARG A 316 2.53 -14.56 12.05
CA ARG A 316 2.41 -14.84 10.61
C ARG A 316 0.98 -14.91 10.08
N TRP A 317 -0.01 -14.84 10.96
CA TRP A 317 -1.42 -14.86 10.58
C TRP A 317 -1.84 -13.56 9.88
N ASP A 318 -2.88 -13.65 9.04
CA ASP A 318 -3.52 -12.48 8.43
C ASP A 318 -4.04 -11.51 9.51
N THR A 319 -4.01 -10.22 9.23
CA THR A 319 -4.48 -9.17 10.15
C THR A 319 -5.90 -9.38 10.65
N SER A 320 -6.74 -10.12 9.93
CA SER A 320 -8.10 -10.49 10.35
C SER A 320 -8.14 -11.42 11.58
N SER A 321 -7.00 -11.96 12.00
CA SER A 321 -6.85 -12.75 13.23
C SER A 321 -7.10 -11.99 14.52
N LEU A 322 -7.32 -10.66 14.49
CA LEU A 322 -7.78 -9.87 15.66
C LEU A 322 -9.02 -10.48 16.34
N ILE A 323 -9.90 -11.14 15.60
CA ILE A 323 -11.09 -11.80 16.13
C ILE A 323 -10.74 -12.91 17.13
N THR A 324 -9.56 -13.54 17.04
CA THR A 324 -9.15 -14.64 17.94
C THR A 324 -8.99 -14.19 19.39
N ARG A 325 -8.87 -12.89 19.65
CA ARG A 325 -8.83 -12.30 21.00
C ARG A 325 -10.20 -12.26 21.67
N LEU A 326 -11.25 -12.27 20.87
CA LEU A 326 -12.63 -12.15 21.30
C LEU A 326 -13.20 -13.56 21.38
N LYS A 327 -13.28 -14.12 22.61
CA LYS A 327 -13.85 -15.45 22.84
C LYS A 327 -15.28 -15.30 23.31
N PRO A 328 -16.23 -16.10 22.79
CA PRO A 328 -17.53 -16.25 23.44
C PRO A 328 -17.32 -16.68 24.89
N ARG A 329 -18.13 -16.17 25.81
CA ARG A 329 -18.18 -16.71 27.18
C ARG A 329 -18.90 -18.04 27.12
N ASP A 330 -18.25 -19.09 27.67
CA ASP A 330 -18.87 -20.38 27.90
C ASP A 330 -20.09 -20.24 28.82
#